data_a72b4d994dc142964936e892b394bf76
#
_entry.id   a72b4d994dc142964936e892b394bf76
#
_cell.length_a   1.000
_cell.length_b   1.000
_cell.length_c   1.000
_cell.angle_alpha   90.00
_cell.angle_beta   90.00
_cell.angle_gamma   90.00
#
_symmetry.space_group_name_H-M   'P 1'
#
loop_
_entity.id
_entity.type
_entity.pdbx_description
1 polymer ?
#
loop_
_entity_poly.entity_id
_entity_poly.type
_entity_poly.pdbx_seq_one_letter_code
_entity_poly.pdbx_strand_id
1 'polypeptide(L)'
;MRTLFILIIVIIFLLGCDDNVKNEHNNKEGKLEYKIVYSEHFQKDGATTFLPDKMISLFKDDKTLISIKGGFGLYNLKYISRASGDTCFTLFKLFDKKLYYPMDDKQTLFVFNELGRPDIKLFKDSVKVIAGFNCKKAVISFPKRDVRAIEAYYSEEIGEKNPNKSTPFEKIPGVMMEFNFFYKNLSFNLTAQKFTPLIIEAAEFQLPKEYKETTEEEIESFIGTLLQ
;
A
#
# COMPACT_ATOMS: atom_id res chain seq x y z
N MET A 1 58.75 15.99 -29.67
CA MET A 1 57.33 15.86 -30.12
C MET A 1 56.62 14.56 -29.73
N ARG A 2 57.28 13.40 -29.67
CA ARG A 2 56.64 12.12 -29.29
C ARG A 2 56.20 12.02 -27.82
N THR A 3 56.92 12.65 -26.91
CA THR A 3 56.64 12.66 -25.48
C THR A 3 55.48 13.59 -25.09
N LEU A 4 55.21 14.63 -25.87
CA LEU A 4 54.09 15.56 -25.63
C LEU A 4 52.74 14.96 -26.02
N PHE A 5 52.70 14.06 -27.01
CA PHE A 5 51.50 13.37 -27.44
C PHE A 5 51.01 12.32 -26.44
N ILE A 6 51.95 11.68 -25.72
CA ILE A 6 51.59 10.67 -24.71
C ILE A 6 50.98 11.34 -23.47
N LEU A 7 51.43 12.55 -23.11
CA LEU A 7 50.88 13.29 -21.96
C LEU A 7 49.45 13.78 -22.17
N ILE A 8 49.09 14.12 -23.42
CA ILE A 8 47.70 14.54 -23.77
C ILE A 8 46.74 13.38 -23.73
N ILE A 9 47.15 12.15 -24.11
CA ILE A 9 46.27 10.96 -24.09
C ILE A 9 45.98 10.53 -22.66
N VAL A 10 46.88 10.71 -21.70
CA VAL A 10 46.64 10.33 -20.29
C VAL A 10 45.66 11.29 -19.58
N ILE A 11 45.64 12.58 -20.00
CA ILE A 11 44.72 13.57 -19.41
C ILE A 11 43.26 13.34 -19.88
N ILE A 12 43.04 12.78 -21.08
CA ILE A 12 41.67 12.48 -21.58
C ILE A 12 41.03 11.30 -20.85
N PHE A 13 41.82 10.40 -20.24
CA PHE A 13 41.28 9.25 -19.46
C PHE A 13 40.84 9.62 -18.03
N LEU A 14 41.15 10.83 -17.54
CA LEU A 14 40.76 11.29 -16.20
C LEU A 14 39.48 12.15 -16.19
N LEU A 15 38.87 12.38 -17.34
CA LEU A 15 37.52 12.96 -17.47
C LEU A 15 36.48 11.81 -17.60
N GLY A 16 36.68 10.72 -16.86
CA GLY A 16 35.60 9.78 -16.58
C GLY A 16 34.50 10.57 -15.86
N CYS A 17 33.46 10.93 -16.59
CA CYS A 17 32.20 11.39 -16.00
C CYS A 17 31.82 10.42 -14.89
N ASP A 18 31.86 10.92 -13.68
CA ASP A 18 31.02 10.44 -12.61
C ASP A 18 29.59 10.80 -13.01
N ASP A 19 28.99 9.99 -13.88
CA ASP A 19 27.56 9.95 -14.08
C ASP A 19 26.92 9.37 -12.79
N ASN A 20 27.08 10.09 -11.70
CA ASN A 20 26.10 10.12 -10.63
C ASN A 20 24.84 10.81 -11.23
N VAL A 21 24.22 10.14 -12.20
CA VAL A 21 22.82 10.32 -12.49
C VAL A 21 22.13 9.91 -11.18
N LYS A 22 21.93 10.87 -10.29
CA LYS A 22 20.84 10.82 -9.33
C LYS A 22 19.61 10.62 -10.21
N ASN A 23 19.23 9.37 -10.45
CA ASN A 23 17.87 9.05 -10.81
C ASN A 23 17.04 9.65 -9.67
N GLU A 24 16.59 10.89 -9.84
CA GLU A 24 15.42 11.36 -9.13
C GLU A 24 14.32 10.40 -9.57
N HIS A 25 14.24 9.28 -8.85
CA HIS A 25 13.15 8.34 -9.01
C HIS A 25 11.89 9.17 -8.85
N ASN A 26 11.13 9.27 -9.93
CA ASN A 26 9.83 9.90 -9.88
C ASN A 26 8.92 9.04 -9.02
N ASN A 27 9.03 9.22 -7.69
CA ASN A 27 8.27 8.48 -6.69
C ASN A 27 6.81 8.95 -6.61
N LYS A 28 6.39 9.84 -7.54
CA LYS A 28 5.02 10.39 -7.59
C LYS A 28 4.04 9.45 -8.29
N GLU A 29 4.53 8.53 -9.10
CA GLU A 29 3.70 7.57 -9.84
C GLU A 29 4.40 6.22 -9.86
N GLY A 30 3.70 5.16 -9.49
CA GLY A 30 4.29 3.84 -9.47
C GLY A 30 3.48 2.79 -8.74
N LYS A 31 4.08 1.60 -8.66
CA LYS A 31 3.53 0.41 -8.02
C LYS A 31 4.36 0.04 -6.79
N LEU A 32 3.71 -0.11 -5.64
CA LEU A 32 4.27 -0.67 -4.42
C LEU A 32 3.70 -2.06 -4.15
N GLU A 33 4.57 -3.03 -3.97
CA GLU A 33 4.22 -4.43 -3.72
C GLU A 33 4.50 -4.78 -2.27
N TYR A 34 3.51 -5.33 -1.57
CA TYR A 34 3.63 -5.78 -0.19
C TYR A 34 3.54 -7.29 -0.10
N LYS A 35 4.31 -7.85 0.82
CA LYS A 35 4.12 -9.21 1.32
C LYS A 35 3.17 -9.18 2.51
N ILE A 36 2.26 -10.15 2.57
CA ILE A 36 1.36 -10.39 3.69
C ILE A 36 1.86 -11.63 4.44
N VAL A 37 2.05 -11.51 5.75
CA VAL A 37 2.46 -12.62 6.62
C VAL A 37 1.45 -12.74 7.74
N TYR A 38 0.75 -13.85 7.80
CA TYR A 38 -0.23 -14.15 8.84
C TYR A 38 0.44 -14.61 10.12
N SER A 39 -0.20 -14.38 11.27
CA SER A 39 0.28 -14.88 12.55
C SER A 39 0.35 -16.42 12.57
N GLU A 40 1.25 -16.98 13.39
CA GLU A 40 1.50 -18.42 13.45
C GLU A 40 0.23 -19.25 13.75
N HIS A 41 -0.72 -18.69 14.47
CA HIS A 41 -1.99 -19.36 14.79
C HIS A 41 -2.75 -19.76 13.52
N PHE A 42 -2.76 -18.90 12.50
CA PHE A 42 -3.44 -19.18 11.22
C PHE A 42 -2.62 -20.03 10.26
N GLN A 43 -1.30 -20.06 10.40
CA GLN A 43 -0.44 -20.86 9.52
C GLN A 43 -0.57 -22.37 9.77
N LYS A 44 -0.96 -22.77 10.99
CA LYS A 44 -1.04 -24.18 11.39
C LYS A 44 -2.26 -24.93 10.85
N ASP A 45 -3.33 -24.22 10.54
CA ASP A 45 -4.62 -24.86 10.21
C ASP A 45 -4.83 -25.09 8.70
N GLY A 46 -3.82 -24.82 7.86
CA GLY A 46 -3.95 -24.97 6.38
C GLY A 46 -4.94 -23.98 5.73
N ALA A 47 -5.67 -23.21 6.52
CA ALA A 47 -6.64 -22.21 6.06
C ALA A 47 -6.00 -21.07 5.26
N THR A 48 -4.69 -20.84 5.41
CA THR A 48 -3.96 -19.78 4.72
C THR A 48 -3.81 -19.99 3.23
N THR A 49 -4.08 -21.20 2.70
CA THR A 49 -3.92 -21.51 1.27
C THR A 49 -4.78 -20.60 0.36
N PHE A 50 -5.93 -20.17 0.83
CA PHE A 50 -6.84 -19.29 0.09
C PHE A 50 -6.68 -17.82 0.48
N LEU A 51 -5.93 -17.51 1.53
CA LEU A 51 -5.69 -16.14 1.94
C LEU A 51 -4.69 -15.45 0.99
N PRO A 52 -4.80 -14.11 0.82
CA PRO A 52 -3.86 -13.37 -0.01
C PRO A 52 -2.47 -13.32 0.65
N ASP A 53 -1.44 -13.52 -0.13
CA ASP A 53 -0.03 -13.40 0.28
C ASP A 53 0.61 -12.07 -0.15
N LYS A 54 -0.11 -11.29 -0.97
CA LYS A 54 0.36 -10.02 -1.54
C LYS A 54 -0.73 -8.97 -1.59
N MET A 55 -0.31 -7.73 -1.39
CA MET A 55 -1.09 -6.52 -1.67
C MET A 55 -0.31 -5.65 -2.65
N ILE A 56 -1.01 -5.06 -3.60
CA ILE A 56 -0.45 -4.10 -4.57
C ILE A 56 -1.12 -2.76 -4.34
N SER A 57 -0.31 -1.71 -4.28
CA SER A 57 -0.80 -0.34 -4.28
C SER A 57 -0.25 0.41 -5.50
N LEU A 58 -1.12 1.04 -6.27
CA LEU A 58 -0.79 1.92 -7.38
C LEU A 58 -1.05 3.36 -6.96
N PHE A 59 -0.12 4.25 -7.29
CA PHE A 59 -0.19 5.68 -6.96
C PHE A 59 -0.03 6.53 -8.21
N LYS A 60 -0.90 7.51 -8.39
CA LYS A 60 -0.83 8.51 -9.45
C LYS A 60 -1.66 9.74 -9.10
N ASP A 61 -1.05 10.94 -9.12
CA ASP A 61 -1.75 12.23 -9.03
C ASP A 61 -2.80 12.29 -7.90
N ASP A 62 -2.47 12.00 -6.69
CA ASP A 62 -3.38 11.96 -5.54
C ASP A 62 -4.49 10.86 -5.65
N LYS A 63 -4.26 9.83 -6.46
CA LYS A 63 -5.13 8.65 -6.56
C LYS A 63 -4.39 7.41 -6.11
N THR A 64 -5.06 6.61 -5.33
CA THR A 64 -4.53 5.31 -4.89
C THR A 64 -5.48 4.20 -5.29
N LEU A 65 -4.93 3.11 -5.84
CA LEU A 65 -5.63 1.85 -6.00
C LEU A 65 -4.92 0.79 -5.18
N ILE A 66 -5.61 0.22 -4.21
CA ILE A 66 -5.15 -0.95 -3.45
C ILE A 66 -5.82 -2.19 -4.03
N SER A 67 -5.07 -3.27 -4.25
CA SER A 67 -5.58 -4.54 -4.75
C SER A 67 -5.02 -5.70 -3.94
N ILE A 68 -5.92 -6.55 -3.45
CA ILE A 68 -5.62 -7.77 -2.71
C ILE A 68 -6.30 -8.94 -3.43
N LYS A 69 -5.49 -9.89 -3.91
CA LYS A 69 -5.99 -11.08 -4.60
C LYS A 69 -5.70 -12.31 -3.76
N GLY A 70 -6.68 -13.17 -3.61
CA GLY A 70 -6.53 -14.43 -2.87
C GLY A 70 -7.16 -15.61 -3.60
N GLY A 71 -7.05 -16.80 -3.00
CA GLY A 71 -7.59 -18.03 -3.54
C GLY A 71 -7.10 -18.31 -4.95
N PHE A 72 -5.80 -18.17 -5.23
CA PHE A 72 -5.24 -18.34 -6.58
C PHE A 72 -5.89 -17.43 -7.63
N GLY A 73 -6.38 -16.24 -7.22
CA GLY A 73 -7.05 -15.28 -8.10
C GLY A 73 -8.56 -15.48 -8.22
N LEU A 74 -9.16 -16.39 -7.45
CA LEU A 74 -10.61 -16.60 -7.43
C LEU A 74 -11.36 -15.35 -6.96
N TYR A 75 -10.76 -14.59 -6.05
CA TYR A 75 -11.31 -13.31 -5.63
C TYR A 75 -10.29 -12.17 -5.68
N ASN A 76 -10.81 -10.96 -5.82
CA ASN A 76 -10.04 -9.74 -5.80
C ASN A 76 -10.84 -8.64 -5.08
N LEU A 77 -10.25 -8.08 -4.03
CA LEU A 77 -10.74 -6.89 -3.36
C LEU A 77 -9.90 -5.72 -3.81
N LYS A 78 -10.55 -4.68 -4.34
CA LYS A 78 -9.89 -3.43 -4.72
C LYS A 78 -10.50 -2.27 -3.97
N TYR A 79 -9.68 -1.30 -3.63
CA TYR A 79 -10.09 -0.02 -3.12
C TYR A 79 -9.49 1.09 -3.97
N ILE A 80 -10.33 1.99 -4.49
CA ILE A 80 -9.92 3.16 -5.25
C ILE A 80 -10.24 4.40 -4.45
N SER A 81 -9.21 5.18 -4.09
CA SER A 81 -9.36 6.46 -3.41
C SER A 81 -8.84 7.62 -4.25
N ARG A 82 -9.35 8.82 -3.95
CA ARG A 82 -8.94 10.07 -4.57
C ARG A 82 -8.80 11.12 -3.47
N ALA A 83 -7.77 11.97 -3.54
CA ALA A 83 -7.50 12.94 -2.49
C ALA A 83 -8.54 14.06 -2.42
N SER A 84 -9.15 14.45 -3.54
CA SER A 84 -10.07 15.57 -3.63
C SER A 84 -11.51 15.13 -3.78
N GLY A 85 -12.30 15.14 -2.68
CA GLY A 85 -13.77 15.23 -2.67
C GLY A 85 -14.60 14.24 -3.49
N ASP A 86 -13.94 13.37 -4.24
CA ASP A 86 -14.60 12.41 -5.14
C ASP A 86 -14.98 11.13 -4.39
N THR A 87 -16.02 10.48 -4.88
CA THR A 87 -16.45 9.16 -4.41
C THR A 87 -15.33 8.14 -4.51
N CYS A 88 -15.04 7.47 -3.41
CA CYS A 88 -14.17 6.31 -3.37
C CYS A 88 -14.97 5.05 -3.70
N PHE A 89 -14.31 3.99 -4.15
CA PHE A 89 -14.97 2.74 -4.50
C PHE A 89 -14.28 1.54 -3.87
N THR A 90 -15.07 0.69 -3.24
CA THR A 90 -14.64 -0.67 -2.93
C THR A 90 -15.20 -1.60 -3.99
N LEU A 91 -14.34 -2.35 -4.67
CA LEU A 91 -14.71 -3.30 -5.71
C LEU A 91 -14.37 -4.71 -5.23
N PHE A 92 -15.30 -5.62 -5.40
CA PHE A 92 -15.12 -7.01 -5.06
C PHE A 92 -15.47 -7.90 -6.27
N LYS A 93 -14.53 -8.76 -6.63
CA LYS A 93 -14.74 -9.79 -7.64
C LYS A 93 -14.60 -11.16 -6.97
N LEU A 94 -15.60 -12.03 -7.19
CA LEU A 94 -15.57 -13.44 -6.80
C LEU A 94 -16.06 -14.26 -7.98
N PHE A 95 -15.21 -15.05 -8.61
CA PHE A 95 -15.49 -15.72 -9.88
C PHE A 95 -15.99 -14.72 -10.94
N ASP A 96 -17.21 -14.90 -11.43
CA ASP A 96 -17.87 -14.03 -12.41
C ASP A 96 -18.64 -12.87 -11.75
N LYS A 97 -18.88 -12.93 -10.44
CA LYS A 97 -19.57 -11.88 -9.70
C LYS A 97 -18.65 -10.68 -9.53
N LYS A 98 -19.08 -9.51 -10.03
CA LYS A 98 -18.35 -8.24 -9.93
C LYS A 98 -19.25 -7.21 -9.29
N LEU A 99 -18.89 -6.80 -8.09
CA LEU A 99 -19.67 -5.90 -7.25
C LEU A 99 -18.85 -4.68 -6.88
N TYR A 100 -19.48 -3.53 -6.75
CA TYR A 100 -18.85 -2.35 -6.17
C TYR A 100 -19.77 -1.66 -5.17
N TYR A 101 -19.13 -0.99 -4.23
CA TYR A 101 -19.78 -0.17 -3.21
C TYR A 101 -19.16 1.24 -3.25
N PRO A 102 -19.97 2.30 -3.49
CA PRO A 102 -19.48 3.67 -3.44
C PRO A 102 -19.36 4.12 -1.99
N MET A 103 -18.29 4.83 -1.66
CA MET A 103 -18.03 5.39 -0.34
C MET A 103 -17.92 6.90 -0.40
N ASP A 104 -18.55 7.58 0.56
CA ASP A 104 -18.29 8.99 0.84
C ASP A 104 -16.83 9.18 1.32
N ASP A 105 -16.25 10.33 1.04
CA ASP A 105 -14.89 10.67 1.42
C ASP A 105 -14.66 10.74 2.93
N LYS A 106 -15.73 10.82 3.72
CA LYS A 106 -15.71 10.82 5.20
C LYS A 106 -15.88 9.44 5.82
N GLN A 107 -16.25 8.45 5.02
CA GLN A 107 -16.41 7.09 5.51
C GLN A 107 -15.06 6.39 5.65
N THR A 108 -14.97 5.56 6.67
CA THR A 108 -13.83 4.64 6.86
C THR A 108 -14.13 3.34 6.14
N LEU A 109 -13.15 2.76 5.47
CA LEU A 109 -13.26 1.42 4.88
C LEU A 109 -13.79 0.42 5.92
N PHE A 110 -14.77 -0.39 5.54
CA PHE A 110 -15.45 -1.35 6.43
C PHE A 110 -14.49 -2.29 7.17
N VAL A 111 -13.37 -2.66 6.54
CA VAL A 111 -12.34 -3.49 7.17
C VAL A 111 -11.73 -2.87 8.44
N PHE A 112 -11.94 -1.59 8.67
CA PHE A 112 -11.51 -0.85 9.86
C PHE A 112 -12.64 -0.52 10.83
N ASN A 113 -13.92 -0.81 10.51
CA ASN A 113 -15.05 -0.40 11.34
C ASN A 113 -14.94 -0.86 12.79
N GLU A 114 -14.35 -2.03 12.98
CA GLU A 114 -14.13 -2.57 14.32
C GLU A 114 -12.97 -1.93 15.07
N LEU A 115 -12.02 -1.27 14.42
CA LEU A 115 -10.82 -0.74 15.09
C LEU A 115 -11.10 0.52 15.91
N GLY A 116 -12.06 1.34 15.49
CA GLY A 116 -12.35 2.63 16.10
C GLY A 116 -11.24 3.67 15.83
N ARG A 117 -11.24 4.75 16.59
CA ARG A 117 -10.26 5.83 16.43
C ARG A 117 -9.00 5.54 17.23
N PRO A 118 -7.83 5.46 16.61
CA PRO A 118 -6.58 5.27 17.32
C PRO A 118 -5.99 6.59 17.84
N ASP A 119 -5.14 6.46 18.86
CA ASP A 119 -4.13 7.45 19.22
C ASP A 119 -2.85 7.13 18.49
N ILE A 120 -2.29 8.10 17.75
CA ILE A 120 -1.10 7.93 16.92
C ILE A 120 0.03 8.82 17.43
N LYS A 121 1.19 8.20 17.75
CA LYS A 121 2.43 8.89 18.11
C LYS A 121 3.45 8.70 17.01
N LEU A 122 3.99 9.80 16.47
CA LEU A 122 5.00 9.79 15.40
C LEU A 122 6.39 9.98 16.00
N PHE A 123 7.37 9.19 15.57
CA PHE A 123 8.76 9.23 16.00
C PHE A 123 9.65 9.55 14.79
N LYS A 124 10.14 10.80 14.73
CA LYS A 124 10.90 11.29 13.57
C LYS A 124 12.33 10.76 13.52
N ASP A 125 12.91 10.45 14.68
CA ASP A 125 14.32 10.04 14.81
C ASP A 125 14.51 8.51 14.67
N SER A 126 13.42 7.74 14.65
CA SER A 126 13.48 6.30 14.45
C SER A 126 13.35 5.98 12.96
N VAL A 127 14.46 5.69 12.30
CA VAL A 127 14.52 5.46 10.86
C VAL A 127 14.87 4.00 10.56
N LYS A 128 14.11 3.41 9.62
CA LYS A 128 14.31 2.06 9.05
C LYS A 128 14.23 2.14 7.55
N VAL A 129 15.10 1.47 6.82
CA VAL A 129 15.00 1.40 5.35
C VAL A 129 14.12 0.22 4.95
N ILE A 130 13.05 0.49 4.18
CA ILE A 130 12.12 -0.54 3.67
C ILE A 130 11.88 -0.27 2.19
N ALA A 131 12.07 -1.29 1.36
CA ALA A 131 11.95 -1.21 -0.10
C ALA A 131 12.74 -0.04 -0.74
N GLY A 132 13.88 0.35 -0.10
CA GLY A 132 14.76 1.43 -0.55
C GLY A 132 14.39 2.83 -0.05
N PHE A 133 13.34 2.98 0.76
CA PHE A 133 12.88 4.25 1.31
C PHE A 133 13.23 4.40 2.79
N ASN A 134 13.56 5.63 3.20
CA ASN A 134 13.71 5.94 4.62
C ASN A 134 12.33 6.06 5.27
N CYS A 135 12.08 5.23 6.26
CA CYS A 135 10.80 5.13 6.94
C CYS A 135 10.91 5.61 8.38
N LYS A 136 9.98 6.44 8.80
CA LYS A 136 9.80 6.88 10.19
C LYS A 136 8.85 5.95 10.92
N LYS A 137 8.99 5.87 12.23
CA LYS A 137 8.14 5.03 13.08
C LYS A 137 6.89 5.76 13.53
N ALA A 138 5.76 5.06 13.53
CA ALA A 138 4.54 5.43 14.22
C ALA A 138 4.16 4.34 15.24
N VAL A 139 3.62 4.74 16.39
CA VAL A 139 2.99 3.85 17.36
C VAL A 139 1.51 4.17 17.40
N ILE A 140 0.68 3.15 17.17
CA ILE A 140 -0.76 3.23 17.01
C ILE A 140 -1.41 2.46 18.15
N SER A 141 -2.19 3.14 18.97
CA SER A 141 -2.89 2.56 20.12
C SER A 141 -4.40 2.69 19.93
N PHE A 142 -5.16 1.69 20.32
CA PHE A 142 -6.63 1.70 20.27
C PHE A 142 -7.20 1.70 21.69
N PRO A 143 -7.46 2.89 22.31
CA PRO A 143 -7.81 3.01 23.72
C PRO A 143 -9.08 2.29 24.13
N LYS A 144 -9.99 2.04 23.18
CA LYS A 144 -11.27 1.35 23.40
C LYS A 144 -11.21 -0.17 23.19
N ARG A 145 -10.03 -0.70 22.89
CA ARG A 145 -9.81 -2.12 22.64
C ARG A 145 -8.68 -2.64 23.51
N ASP A 146 -8.84 -3.85 24.01
CA ASP A 146 -7.78 -4.57 24.70
C ASP A 146 -6.83 -5.22 23.67
N VAL A 147 -6.20 -4.38 22.86
CA VAL A 147 -5.17 -4.79 21.91
C VAL A 147 -3.88 -4.01 22.17
N ARG A 148 -2.76 -4.69 22.04
CA ARG A 148 -1.45 -4.03 22.17
C ARG A 148 -1.30 -2.96 21.11
N ALA A 149 -0.60 -1.87 21.48
CA ALA A 149 -0.19 -0.87 20.51
C ALA A 149 0.64 -1.54 19.40
N ILE A 150 0.37 -1.16 18.17
CA ILE A 150 1.09 -1.65 17.00
C ILE A 150 2.14 -0.64 16.56
N GLU A 151 3.28 -1.13 16.12
CA GLU A 151 4.28 -0.33 15.47
C GLU A 151 4.05 -0.35 13.95
N ALA A 152 4.19 0.80 13.34
CA ALA A 152 4.14 0.97 11.89
C ALA A 152 5.34 1.81 11.43
N TYR A 153 5.76 1.58 10.21
CA TYR A 153 6.78 2.39 9.55
C TYR A 153 6.19 3.01 8.29
N TYR A 154 6.42 4.31 8.07
CA TYR A 154 5.89 5.06 6.94
C TYR A 154 6.96 5.90 6.27
N SER A 155 6.82 6.14 4.97
CA SER A 155 7.72 7.00 4.20
C SER A 155 6.95 8.17 3.57
N GLU A 156 7.52 9.36 3.68
CA GLU A 156 7.06 10.58 3.02
C GLU A 156 7.75 10.81 1.66
N GLU A 157 8.61 9.87 1.24
CA GLU A 157 9.36 9.97 -0.02
C GLU A 157 8.54 9.51 -1.23
N ILE A 158 7.39 8.87 -1.02
CA ILE A 158 6.43 8.51 -2.06
C ILE A 158 5.43 9.65 -2.18
N GLY A 159 5.27 10.20 -3.39
CA GLY A 159 4.56 11.45 -3.64
C GLY A 159 3.03 11.35 -3.62
N GLU A 160 2.47 10.78 -2.57
CA GLU A 160 1.02 10.72 -2.30
C GLU A 160 0.68 11.73 -1.19
N LYS A 161 -0.30 12.62 -1.41
CA LYS A 161 -0.64 13.67 -0.44
C LYS A 161 -1.41 13.15 0.77
N ASN A 162 -2.26 12.15 0.60
CA ASN A 162 -3.13 11.63 1.64
C ASN A 162 -3.26 10.11 1.54
N PRO A 163 -2.14 9.39 1.66
CA PRO A 163 -2.08 7.96 1.34
C PRO A 163 -2.94 7.09 2.24
N ASN A 164 -3.31 7.60 3.41
CA ASN A 164 -4.08 6.88 4.42
C ASN A 164 -5.54 7.38 4.55
N LYS A 165 -6.04 8.10 3.52
CA LYS A 165 -7.42 8.59 3.47
C LYS A 165 -8.42 7.44 3.64
N SER A 166 -9.52 7.71 4.30
CA SER A 166 -10.58 6.73 4.60
C SER A 166 -10.10 5.53 5.44
N THR A 167 -9.03 5.72 6.19
CA THR A 167 -8.54 4.74 7.17
C THR A 167 -8.39 5.41 8.55
N PRO A 168 -8.33 4.64 9.65
CA PRO A 168 -8.03 5.20 10.96
C PRO A 168 -6.64 5.85 11.07
N PHE A 169 -5.78 5.61 10.09
CA PHE A 169 -4.37 6.03 10.05
C PHE A 169 -4.15 7.34 9.30
N GLU A 170 -5.19 8.10 9.01
CA GLU A 170 -5.14 9.36 8.23
C GLU A 170 -4.13 10.39 8.77
N LYS A 171 -3.84 10.35 10.09
CA LYS A 171 -2.85 11.23 10.72
C LYS A 171 -1.39 10.84 10.45
N ILE A 172 -1.13 9.70 9.83
CA ILE A 172 0.22 9.30 9.40
C ILE A 172 0.52 9.98 8.06
N PRO A 173 1.55 10.85 7.98
CA PRO A 173 1.71 11.75 6.83
C PRO A 173 2.34 11.11 5.59
N GLY A 174 2.66 9.82 5.63
CA GLY A 174 3.32 9.10 4.53
C GLY A 174 2.71 7.73 4.27
N VAL A 175 3.15 7.10 3.18
CA VAL A 175 2.74 5.76 2.81
C VAL A 175 3.22 4.76 3.86
N MET A 176 2.32 3.94 4.38
CA MET A 176 2.65 2.91 5.36
C MET A 176 3.42 1.78 4.69
N MET A 177 4.69 1.61 5.06
CA MET A 177 5.62 0.66 4.46
C MET A 177 5.70 -0.68 5.20
N GLU A 178 5.45 -0.67 6.50
CA GLU A 178 5.36 -1.88 7.33
C GLU A 178 4.37 -1.61 8.46
N PHE A 179 3.39 -2.48 8.62
CA PHE A 179 2.37 -2.35 9.66
C PHE A 179 1.63 -3.67 9.90
N ASN A 180 1.12 -3.82 11.11
CA ASN A 180 0.20 -4.90 11.44
C ASN A 180 -1.23 -4.49 11.15
N PHE A 181 -2.03 -5.45 10.70
CA PHE A 181 -3.42 -5.27 10.40
C PHE A 181 -4.26 -6.36 11.09
N PHE A 182 -5.45 -5.97 11.53
CA PHE A 182 -6.40 -6.87 12.17
C PHE A 182 -7.74 -6.76 11.45
N TYR A 183 -8.28 -7.89 11.05
CA TYR A 183 -9.62 -7.97 10.50
C TYR A 183 -10.32 -9.22 11.05
N LYS A 184 -11.41 -9.02 11.79
CA LYS A 184 -12.08 -10.09 12.55
C LYS A 184 -11.07 -10.82 13.44
N ASN A 185 -10.92 -12.11 13.26
CA ASN A 185 -9.95 -12.96 13.97
C ASN A 185 -8.57 -13.03 13.28
N LEU A 186 -8.43 -12.46 12.07
CA LEU A 186 -7.16 -12.45 11.35
C LEU A 186 -6.22 -11.37 11.88
N SER A 187 -4.97 -11.75 12.08
CA SER A 187 -3.86 -10.85 12.37
C SER A 187 -2.74 -11.11 11.37
N PHE A 188 -2.27 -10.08 10.68
CA PHE A 188 -1.21 -10.21 9.69
C PHE A 188 -0.37 -8.95 9.60
N ASN A 189 0.86 -9.13 9.18
CA ASN A 189 1.82 -8.06 8.89
C ASN A 189 1.87 -7.81 7.38
N LEU A 190 1.85 -6.53 7.00
CA LEU A 190 2.14 -6.08 5.65
C LEU A 190 3.50 -5.39 5.65
N THR A 191 4.39 -5.84 4.75
CA THR A 191 5.71 -5.22 4.57
C THR A 191 5.95 -4.95 3.10
N ALA A 192 6.21 -3.69 2.74
CA ALA A 192 6.58 -3.29 1.40
C ALA A 192 7.89 -3.99 0.98
N GLN A 193 7.88 -4.60 -0.20
CA GLN A 193 9.01 -5.36 -0.72
C GLN A 193 9.69 -4.62 -1.86
N LYS A 194 8.92 -3.93 -2.69
CA LYS A 194 9.44 -3.30 -3.90
C LYS A 194 8.55 -2.14 -4.34
N PHE A 195 9.18 -1.02 -4.66
CA PHE A 195 8.56 0.06 -5.42
C PHE A 195 9.08 0.01 -6.86
N THR A 196 8.18 0.18 -7.82
CA THR A 196 8.51 0.25 -9.25
C THR A 196 7.90 1.53 -9.81
N PRO A 197 8.72 2.55 -10.16
CA PRO A 197 8.24 3.70 -10.92
C PRO A 197 7.70 3.22 -12.26
N LEU A 198 6.48 3.61 -12.60
CA LEU A 198 5.86 3.28 -13.89
C LEU A 198 4.73 4.26 -14.20
N ILE A 199 4.46 4.46 -15.48
CA ILE A 199 3.31 5.24 -15.94
C ILE A 199 2.07 4.36 -15.80
N ILE A 200 1.06 4.85 -15.08
CA ILE A 200 -0.19 4.13 -14.82
C ILE A 200 -1.30 4.78 -15.65
N GLU A 201 -2.06 3.96 -16.37
CA GLU A 201 -3.19 4.45 -17.14
C GLU A 201 -4.27 5.02 -16.21
N ALA A 202 -4.83 6.18 -16.54
CA ALA A 202 -5.87 6.83 -15.74
C ALA A 202 -7.12 5.94 -15.57
N ALA A 203 -7.35 5.02 -16.50
CA ALA A 203 -8.45 4.06 -16.46
C ALA A 203 -8.35 3.07 -15.28
N GLU A 204 -7.15 2.79 -14.75
CA GLU A 204 -6.97 1.92 -13.58
C GLU A 204 -7.68 2.45 -12.32
N PHE A 205 -7.86 3.78 -12.24
CA PHE A 205 -8.53 4.46 -11.13
C PHE A 205 -10.01 4.76 -11.40
N GLN A 206 -10.59 4.16 -12.43
CA GLN A 206 -12.01 4.34 -12.76
C GLN A 206 -12.82 3.10 -12.36
N LEU A 207 -14.11 3.32 -12.11
CA LEU A 207 -15.06 2.23 -11.89
C LEU A 207 -15.31 1.50 -13.22
N PRO A 208 -14.99 0.20 -13.34
CA PRO A 208 -15.25 -0.54 -14.57
C PRO A 208 -16.74 -0.77 -14.79
N LYS A 209 -17.21 -0.65 -16.03
CA LYS A 209 -18.65 -0.70 -16.40
C LYS A 209 -19.34 -2.01 -16.06
N GLU A 210 -18.59 -3.10 -16.01
CA GLU A 210 -19.12 -4.45 -15.74
C GLU A 210 -19.37 -4.74 -14.25
N TYR A 211 -19.04 -3.82 -13.35
CA TYR A 211 -19.34 -3.96 -11.93
C TYR A 211 -20.76 -3.48 -11.64
N LYS A 212 -21.47 -4.20 -10.77
CA LYS A 212 -22.81 -3.85 -10.30
C LYS A 212 -22.74 -3.26 -8.91
N GLU A 213 -23.54 -2.24 -8.68
CA GLU A 213 -23.63 -1.62 -7.36
C GLU A 213 -24.24 -2.58 -6.33
N THR A 214 -23.73 -2.52 -5.12
CA THR A 214 -24.18 -3.30 -3.98
C THR A 214 -23.99 -2.50 -2.69
N THR A 215 -24.20 -3.13 -1.53
CA THR A 215 -23.97 -2.55 -0.21
C THR A 215 -22.66 -3.03 0.41
N GLU A 216 -22.19 -2.31 1.43
CA GLU A 216 -21.03 -2.67 2.23
C GLU A 216 -21.23 -4.04 2.87
N GLU A 217 -22.41 -4.28 3.44
CA GLU A 217 -22.76 -5.51 4.14
C GLU A 217 -22.73 -6.74 3.22
N GLU A 218 -23.12 -6.58 1.96
CA GLU A 218 -23.07 -7.70 1.01
C GLU A 218 -21.60 -8.07 0.70
N ILE A 219 -20.74 -7.09 0.46
CA ILE A 219 -19.30 -7.34 0.26
C ILE A 219 -18.68 -7.97 1.51
N GLU A 220 -18.98 -7.43 2.69
CA GLU A 220 -18.47 -7.97 3.95
C GLU A 220 -18.93 -9.40 4.20
N SER A 221 -20.17 -9.75 3.85
CA SER A 221 -20.70 -11.10 3.94
C SER A 221 -19.93 -12.09 3.06
N PHE A 222 -19.63 -11.72 1.80
CA PHE A 222 -18.80 -12.56 0.92
C PHE A 222 -17.40 -12.77 1.47
N ILE A 223 -16.76 -11.72 1.95
CA ILE A 223 -15.42 -11.82 2.55
C ILE A 223 -15.47 -12.70 3.81
N GLY A 224 -16.49 -12.52 4.65
CA GLY A 224 -16.70 -13.34 5.83
C GLY A 224 -16.84 -14.84 5.51
N THR A 225 -17.51 -15.18 4.42
CA THR A 225 -17.63 -16.58 3.96
C THR A 225 -16.32 -17.15 3.43
N LEU A 226 -15.47 -16.32 2.81
CA LEU A 226 -14.16 -16.74 2.31
C LEU A 226 -13.12 -16.97 3.44
N LEU A 227 -13.38 -16.42 4.63
CA LEU A 227 -12.47 -16.47 5.78
C LEU A 227 -12.87 -17.53 6.84
N GLN A 228 -13.93 -18.30 6.60
CA GLN A 228 -14.37 -19.44 7.42
C GLN A 228 -13.73 -20.73 6.94
#